data_1bbcd040492e0413e10ae9ef5bec4dfc
#
_entry.id   1bbcd040492e0413e10ae9ef5bec4dfc
#
_cell.length_a   1.000
_cell.length_b   1.000
_cell.length_c   1.000
_cell.angle_alpha   90.00
_cell.angle_beta   90.00
_cell.angle_gamma   90.00
#
_symmetry.space_group_name_H-M   'P 1'
#
loop_
_entity.id
_entity.type
_entity.pdbx_description
1 polymer ?
#
loop_
_entity_poly.entity_id
_entity_poly.type
_entity_poly.pdbx_seq_one_letter_code
_entity_poly.pdbx_strand_id
1 'polypeptide(L)'
;NPPTKPMDIFGPHWDNHWARIKEHWANNVTDDDIVFLVGDMSWALRLDEAACDLQEIASMPGKKYMIRGNHDYWWASANKMRNLMGNAITFLQGHGTAELIQTEEGPRIIAFGGTRAYLCPGDSHFSPETDQSIYERELMRTEAALQEMDRAVETLLEQLTAETNMETTGSETSEPLTIDIQHIPVT
;
A
#
# COMPACT_ATOMS: atom_id res chain seq x y z
N ASN A 1 12.83 16.59 14.25
CA ASN A 1 14.21 16.77 13.75
C ASN A 1 14.20 16.38 12.29
N PRO A 2 14.71 17.22 11.39
CA PRO A 2 14.83 16.85 10.00
C PRO A 2 15.72 15.60 9.86
N PRO A 3 15.54 14.78 8.81
CA PRO A 3 16.31 13.58 8.61
C PRO A 3 17.82 13.91 8.62
N THR A 4 18.58 13.16 9.39
CA THR A 4 20.01 13.38 9.58
C THR A 4 20.86 13.00 8.37
N LYS A 5 20.25 12.49 7.30
CA LYS A 5 20.90 12.04 6.07
C LYS A 5 20.18 12.60 4.84
N PRO A 6 20.51 13.83 4.43
CA PRO A 6 19.94 14.42 3.23
C PRO A 6 20.41 13.66 1.98
N MET A 7 19.51 13.50 0.99
CA MET A 7 19.81 12.77 -0.25
C MET A 7 20.76 13.51 -1.18
N ASP A 8 20.96 14.81 -1.01
CA ASP A 8 21.90 15.63 -1.79
C ASP A 8 23.37 15.17 -1.70
N ILE A 9 23.71 14.39 -0.66
CA ILE A 9 25.02 13.71 -0.59
C ILE A 9 25.31 12.78 -1.78
N PHE A 10 24.27 12.35 -2.49
CA PHE A 10 24.39 11.49 -3.68
C PHE A 10 24.50 12.27 -5.00
N GLY A 11 24.59 13.59 -4.92
CA GLY A 11 24.83 14.47 -6.07
C GLY A 11 23.73 15.49 -6.32
N PRO A 12 24.00 16.51 -7.19
CA PRO A 12 23.13 17.65 -7.39
C PRO A 12 21.73 17.32 -7.92
N HIS A 13 21.54 16.17 -8.57
CA HIS A 13 20.24 15.73 -9.05
C HIS A 13 19.27 15.35 -7.92
N TRP A 14 19.78 15.15 -6.71
CA TRP A 14 19.01 14.91 -5.51
C TRP A 14 18.67 16.19 -4.72
N ASP A 15 19.20 17.35 -5.14
CA ASP A 15 18.92 18.61 -4.46
C ASP A 15 17.42 18.86 -4.42
N ASN A 16 16.91 19.16 -3.21
CA ASN A 16 15.50 19.42 -2.94
C ASN A 16 14.54 18.31 -3.45
N HIS A 17 15.01 17.06 -3.57
CA HIS A 17 14.23 15.95 -4.14
C HIS A 17 12.86 15.82 -3.47
N TRP A 18 12.81 15.89 -2.11
CA TRP A 18 11.54 15.75 -1.40
C TRP A 18 10.58 16.92 -1.68
N ALA A 19 11.08 18.14 -1.75
CA ALA A 19 10.25 19.29 -2.11
C ALA A 19 9.66 19.15 -3.51
N ARG A 20 10.45 18.66 -4.47
CA ARG A 20 10.02 18.39 -5.85
C ARG A 20 8.98 17.26 -5.91
N ILE A 21 9.17 16.18 -5.12
CA ILE A 21 8.20 15.09 -5.01
C ILE A 21 6.88 15.61 -4.47
N LYS A 22 6.90 16.39 -3.38
CA LYS A 22 5.69 16.96 -2.79
C LYS A 22 4.94 17.88 -3.74
N GLU A 23 5.66 18.75 -4.44
CA GLU A 23 5.05 19.65 -5.43
C GLU A 23 4.36 18.84 -6.55
N HIS A 24 5.08 17.84 -7.10
CA HIS A 24 4.52 16.98 -8.15
C HIS A 24 3.32 16.17 -7.63
N TRP A 25 3.43 15.61 -6.44
CA TRP A 25 2.34 14.88 -5.80
C TRP A 25 1.10 15.75 -5.62
N ALA A 26 1.24 16.93 -5.00
CA ALA A 26 0.12 17.84 -4.76
C ALA A 26 -0.55 18.34 -6.06
N ASN A 27 0.19 18.40 -7.16
CA ASN A 27 -0.35 18.85 -8.45
C ASN A 27 -1.03 17.75 -9.28
N ASN A 28 -0.77 16.46 -8.97
CA ASN A 28 -1.19 15.34 -9.82
C ASN A 28 -2.06 14.30 -9.09
N VAL A 29 -2.11 14.33 -7.77
CA VAL A 29 -2.84 13.34 -6.96
C VAL A 29 -4.00 14.04 -6.25
N THR A 30 -5.18 13.44 -6.34
CA THR A 30 -6.40 13.86 -5.63
C THR A 30 -6.65 12.97 -4.40
N ASP A 31 -7.62 13.32 -3.56
CA ASP A 31 -7.97 12.53 -2.38
C ASP A 31 -8.58 11.16 -2.72
N ASP A 32 -9.11 11.01 -3.94
CA ASP A 32 -9.72 9.76 -4.43
C ASP A 32 -8.69 8.78 -5.03
N ASP A 33 -7.48 9.25 -5.33
CA ASP A 33 -6.43 8.43 -5.92
C ASP A 33 -5.82 7.44 -4.92
N ILE A 34 -5.40 6.27 -5.43
CA ILE A 34 -4.67 5.26 -4.67
C ILE A 34 -3.18 5.46 -4.89
N VAL A 35 -2.43 5.61 -3.80
CA VAL A 35 -0.99 5.86 -3.82
C VAL A 35 -0.25 4.70 -3.15
N PHE A 36 0.57 3.98 -3.92
CA PHE A 36 1.44 2.93 -3.41
C PHE A 36 2.80 3.50 -3.00
N LEU A 37 3.17 3.26 -1.75
CA LEU A 37 4.45 3.61 -1.15
C LEU A 37 5.27 2.33 -1.01
N VAL A 38 6.20 2.13 -1.92
CA VAL A 38 6.91 0.85 -2.09
C VAL A 38 8.16 0.71 -1.20
N GLY A 39 8.14 1.38 -0.04
CA GLY A 39 9.18 1.24 0.99
C GLY A 39 10.30 2.28 0.89
N ASP A 40 11.25 2.17 1.83
CA ASP A 40 12.42 3.04 2.00
C ASP A 40 12.06 4.52 2.21
N MET A 41 11.00 4.75 3.00
CA MET A 41 10.39 6.08 3.17
C MET A 41 11.12 6.96 4.17
N SER A 42 11.97 6.42 5.04
CA SER A 42 12.72 7.19 6.04
C SER A 42 14.06 6.55 6.38
N TRP A 43 15.07 7.39 6.62
CA TRP A 43 16.37 6.95 7.12
C TRP A 43 16.40 6.66 8.62
N ALA A 44 15.29 6.77 9.30
CA ALA A 44 15.19 6.52 10.72
C ALA A 44 15.51 5.07 11.07
N LEU A 45 16.00 4.85 12.27
CA LEU A 45 16.24 3.52 12.83
C LEU A 45 15.08 3.06 13.73
N ARG A 46 14.27 4.00 14.21
CA ARG A 46 13.18 3.77 15.16
C ARG A 46 11.91 4.46 14.71
N LEU A 47 10.76 3.91 15.09
CA LEU A 47 9.45 4.43 14.69
C LEU A 47 9.18 5.86 15.16
N ASP A 48 9.61 6.20 16.38
CA ASP A 48 9.47 7.54 16.93
C ASP A 48 10.30 8.59 16.15
N GLU A 49 11.42 8.19 15.58
CA GLU A 49 12.24 9.03 14.71
C GLU A 49 11.61 9.17 13.31
N ALA A 50 11.02 8.10 12.77
CA ALA A 50 10.33 8.11 11.48
C ALA A 50 9.01 8.90 11.50
N ALA A 51 8.45 9.16 12.69
CA ALA A 51 7.12 9.74 12.83
C ALA A 51 6.94 11.06 12.06
N CYS A 52 7.96 11.92 12.03
CA CYS A 52 7.92 13.19 11.32
C CYS A 52 7.75 12.97 9.80
N ASP A 53 8.57 12.10 9.22
CA ASP A 53 8.53 11.78 7.78
C ASP A 53 7.20 11.13 7.39
N LEU A 54 6.73 10.18 8.20
CA LEU A 54 5.46 9.50 7.98
C LEU A 54 4.26 10.45 8.10
N GLN A 55 4.28 11.39 9.05
CA GLN A 55 3.23 12.40 9.19
C GLN A 55 3.21 13.38 8.01
N GLU A 56 4.38 13.73 7.47
CA GLU A 56 4.45 14.57 6.28
C GLU A 56 3.87 13.83 5.06
N ILE A 57 4.23 12.56 4.86
CA ILE A 57 3.62 11.70 3.83
C ILE A 57 2.11 11.56 4.03
N ALA A 58 1.67 11.34 5.26
CA ALA A 58 0.26 11.20 5.60
C ALA A 58 -0.58 12.44 5.26
N SER A 59 0.03 13.63 5.33
CA SER A 59 -0.62 14.90 5.02
C SER A 59 -0.81 15.15 3.51
N MET A 60 -0.18 14.37 2.65
CA MET A 60 -0.33 14.46 1.19
C MET A 60 -1.67 13.86 0.75
N PRO A 61 -2.24 14.31 -0.40
CA PRO A 61 -3.51 13.77 -0.91
C PRO A 61 -3.41 12.30 -1.31
N GLY A 62 -4.57 11.65 -1.47
CA GLY A 62 -4.73 10.26 -1.89
C GLY A 62 -4.79 9.26 -0.73
N LYS A 63 -5.35 8.09 -1.01
CA LYS A 63 -5.38 6.92 -0.13
C LYS A 63 -4.04 6.21 -0.17
N LYS A 64 -3.29 6.21 0.92
CA LYS A 64 -1.91 5.73 0.95
C LYS A 64 -1.80 4.30 1.47
N TYR A 65 -1.16 3.44 0.69
CA TYR A 65 -0.87 2.05 0.98
C TYR A 65 0.62 1.80 0.95
N MET A 66 1.18 1.29 2.04
CA MET A 66 2.63 1.18 2.21
C MET A 66 3.07 -0.25 2.47
N ILE A 67 4.05 -0.72 1.71
CA ILE A 67 4.84 -1.90 2.06
C ILE A 67 6.16 -1.48 2.71
N ARG A 68 6.80 -2.44 3.38
CA ARG A 68 8.11 -2.24 3.99
C ARG A 68 9.21 -2.35 2.94
N GLY A 69 10.11 -1.37 2.86
CA GLY A 69 11.38 -1.49 2.15
C GLY A 69 12.45 -2.24 2.94
N ASN A 70 13.56 -2.55 2.31
CA ASN A 70 14.68 -3.24 2.97
C ASN A 70 15.47 -2.32 3.92
N HIS A 71 15.40 -1.00 3.75
CA HIS A 71 16.02 0.01 4.61
C HIS A 71 15.06 0.64 5.63
N ASP A 72 13.79 0.23 5.69
CA ASP A 72 12.86 0.70 6.72
C ASP A 72 13.13 0.00 8.06
N TYR A 73 14.27 0.30 8.69
CA TYR A 73 14.66 -0.27 9.99
C TYR A 73 13.72 0.15 11.12
N TRP A 74 13.06 1.30 10.97
CA TRP A 74 12.06 1.85 11.88
C TRP A 74 10.76 1.03 11.91
N TRP A 75 10.52 0.16 10.93
CA TRP A 75 9.29 -0.61 10.81
C TRP A 75 9.00 -1.42 12.07
N ALA A 76 7.85 -1.18 12.68
CA ALA A 76 7.43 -1.78 13.94
C ALA A 76 6.24 -2.73 13.74
N SER A 77 5.65 -3.21 14.85
CA SER A 77 4.44 -4.02 14.76
C SER A 77 3.26 -3.19 14.19
N ALA A 78 2.34 -3.87 13.50
CA ALA A 78 1.16 -3.24 12.90
C ALA A 78 0.37 -2.39 13.91
N ASN A 79 0.24 -2.84 15.16
CA ASN A 79 -0.44 -2.08 16.21
C ASN A 79 0.29 -0.77 16.55
N LYS A 80 1.62 -0.78 16.64
CA LYS A 80 2.38 0.44 16.92
C LYS A 80 2.28 1.44 15.77
N MET A 81 2.35 0.97 14.54
CA MET A 81 2.25 1.80 13.34
C MET A 81 0.82 2.37 13.19
N ARG A 82 -0.20 1.54 13.43
CA ARG A 82 -1.61 1.98 13.43
C ARG A 82 -1.90 3.00 14.53
N ASN A 83 -1.32 2.83 15.72
CA ASN A 83 -1.46 3.81 16.80
C ASN A 83 -0.80 5.16 16.47
N LEU A 84 0.29 5.15 15.70
CA LEU A 84 0.97 6.38 15.28
C LEU A 84 0.23 7.09 14.15
N MET A 85 -0.23 6.35 13.13
CA MET A 85 -0.72 6.90 11.86
C MET A 85 -2.25 6.86 11.72
N GLY A 86 -2.95 6.13 12.60
CA GLY A 86 -4.40 5.91 12.44
C GLY A 86 -4.70 5.24 11.10
N ASN A 87 -5.62 5.85 10.36
CA ASN A 87 -6.01 5.40 9.02
C ASN A 87 -5.33 6.21 7.89
N ALA A 88 -4.39 7.11 8.22
CA ALA A 88 -3.77 7.98 7.22
C ALA A 88 -2.84 7.23 6.25
N ILE A 89 -2.28 6.09 6.70
CA ILE A 89 -1.51 5.16 5.89
C ILE A 89 -1.92 3.73 6.24
N THR A 90 -2.29 2.94 5.24
CA THR A 90 -2.55 1.50 5.38
C THR A 90 -1.27 0.72 5.11
N PHE A 91 -0.86 -0.14 6.04
CA PHE A 91 0.36 -0.92 5.93
C PHE A 91 0.04 -2.33 5.44
N LEU A 92 0.61 -2.70 4.27
CA LEU A 92 0.29 -3.93 3.55
C LEU A 92 1.26 -5.10 3.77
N GLN A 93 2.31 -4.95 4.59
CA GLN A 93 3.33 -6.00 4.76
C GLN A 93 2.73 -7.36 5.20
N GLY A 94 2.45 -8.22 4.25
CA GLY A 94 1.75 -9.49 4.43
C GLY A 94 0.23 -9.34 4.58
N HIS A 95 -0.33 -8.23 4.15
CA HIS A 95 -1.75 -7.92 4.16
C HIS A 95 -2.27 -7.54 2.77
N GLY A 96 -3.56 -7.77 2.55
CA GLY A 96 -4.27 -7.39 1.34
C GLY A 96 -5.56 -6.65 1.64
N THR A 97 -6.06 -5.92 0.65
CA THR A 97 -7.31 -5.18 0.69
C THR A 97 -7.88 -5.04 -0.71
N ALA A 98 -9.06 -4.44 -0.82
CA ALA A 98 -9.66 -4.05 -2.09
C ALA A 98 -10.33 -2.69 -1.97
N GLU A 99 -10.37 -1.95 -3.08
CA GLU A 99 -11.03 -0.65 -3.21
C GLU A 99 -12.00 -0.68 -4.39
N LEU A 100 -13.16 -0.06 -4.20
CA LEU A 100 -14.07 0.24 -5.29
C LEU A 100 -13.68 1.60 -5.88
N ILE A 101 -13.39 1.63 -7.17
CA ILE A 101 -13.11 2.85 -7.91
C ILE A 101 -14.16 3.07 -8.99
N GLN A 102 -14.44 4.34 -9.29
CA GLN A 102 -15.28 4.74 -10.41
C GLN A 102 -14.39 5.03 -11.62
N THR A 103 -14.69 4.43 -12.75
CA THR A 103 -14.00 4.67 -14.01
C THR A 103 -14.99 5.15 -15.08
N GLU A 104 -14.49 5.65 -16.21
CA GLU A 104 -15.34 6.03 -17.35
C GLU A 104 -16.14 4.83 -17.90
N GLU A 105 -15.64 3.61 -17.71
CA GLU A 105 -16.30 2.38 -18.14
C GLU A 105 -17.27 1.79 -17.09
N GLY A 106 -17.34 2.40 -15.90
CA GLY A 106 -18.17 1.98 -14.78
C GLY A 106 -17.38 1.64 -13.52
N PRO A 107 -18.05 1.11 -12.48
CA PRO A 107 -17.40 0.74 -11.23
C PRO A 107 -16.47 -0.47 -11.42
N ARG A 108 -15.32 -0.42 -10.76
CA ARG A 108 -14.29 -1.46 -10.82
C ARG A 108 -13.74 -1.72 -9.43
N ILE A 109 -13.58 -3.00 -9.06
CA ILE A 109 -12.89 -3.38 -7.83
C ILE A 109 -11.42 -3.65 -8.15
N ILE A 110 -10.53 -2.98 -7.43
CA ILE A 110 -9.10 -3.24 -7.48
C ILE A 110 -8.69 -3.85 -6.14
N ALA A 111 -8.25 -5.11 -6.17
CA ALA A 111 -7.67 -5.78 -5.03
C ALA A 111 -6.14 -5.69 -5.10
N PHE A 112 -5.52 -5.35 -3.99
CA PHE A 112 -4.07 -5.25 -3.91
C PHE A 112 -3.57 -5.63 -2.53
N GLY A 113 -2.36 -6.15 -2.51
CA GLY A 113 -1.70 -6.59 -1.29
C GLY A 113 -0.24 -6.84 -1.56
N GLY A 114 0.56 -7.02 -0.52
CA GLY A 114 1.98 -7.16 -0.78
C GLY A 114 2.86 -7.45 0.42
N THR A 115 4.12 -7.60 0.08
CA THR A 115 5.23 -7.80 1.00
C THR A 115 6.48 -7.18 0.37
N ARG A 116 7.52 -7.00 1.17
CA ARG A 116 8.80 -6.49 0.67
C ARG A 116 9.50 -7.46 -0.29
N ALA A 117 8.95 -8.68 -0.49
CA ALA A 117 9.60 -9.79 -1.19
C ALA A 117 10.98 -10.15 -0.59
N TYR A 118 11.70 -11.05 -1.23
CA TYR A 118 13.08 -11.40 -0.88
C TYR A 118 13.76 -12.12 -2.06
N LEU A 119 15.08 -12.30 -1.96
CA LEU A 119 15.83 -13.10 -2.92
C LEU A 119 15.23 -14.51 -3.04
N CYS A 120 15.09 -14.97 -4.28
CA CYS A 120 14.52 -16.29 -4.57
C CYS A 120 15.62 -17.36 -4.66
N PRO A 121 15.32 -18.61 -4.33
CA PRO A 121 16.21 -19.73 -4.64
C PRO A 121 16.57 -19.74 -6.13
N GLY A 122 17.89 -19.79 -6.42
CA GLY A 122 18.41 -19.69 -7.81
C GLY A 122 18.97 -18.32 -8.17
N ASP A 123 18.73 -17.26 -7.38
CA ASP A 123 19.49 -16.02 -7.49
C ASP A 123 20.96 -16.24 -7.09
N SER A 124 21.90 -15.62 -7.79
CA SER A 124 23.35 -15.75 -7.53
C SER A 124 23.77 -15.26 -6.15
N HIS A 125 22.98 -14.42 -5.50
CA HIS A 125 23.22 -13.88 -4.15
C HIS A 125 22.46 -14.63 -3.06
N PHE A 126 21.63 -15.62 -3.43
CA PHE A 126 20.83 -16.39 -2.45
C PHE A 126 21.72 -17.44 -1.76
N SER A 127 21.79 -17.38 -0.44
CA SER A 127 22.42 -18.39 0.41
C SER A 127 21.36 -19.18 1.19
N PRO A 128 21.21 -20.49 0.96
CA PRO A 128 20.21 -21.29 1.68
C PRO A 128 20.36 -21.23 3.22
N GLU A 129 21.58 -21.10 3.72
CA GLU A 129 21.86 -21.10 5.18
C GLU A 129 21.33 -19.83 5.86
N THR A 130 21.33 -18.69 5.16
CA THR A 130 20.92 -17.38 5.72
C THR A 130 19.57 -16.91 5.21
N ASP A 131 19.23 -17.22 3.95
CA ASP A 131 18.13 -16.58 3.24
C ASP A 131 16.86 -17.44 3.16
N GLN A 132 17.00 -18.79 3.26
CA GLN A 132 15.86 -19.70 3.11
C GLN A 132 14.70 -19.36 4.07
N SER A 133 14.98 -19.14 5.34
CA SER A 133 13.95 -18.83 6.34
C SER A 133 13.28 -17.47 6.11
N ILE A 134 14.02 -16.52 5.51
CA ILE A 134 13.48 -15.19 5.16
C ILE A 134 12.56 -15.33 3.95
N TYR A 135 13.01 -16.04 2.92
CA TYR A 135 12.24 -16.32 1.71
C TYR A 135 10.91 -17.02 2.04
N GLU A 136 10.96 -18.12 2.81
CA GLU A 136 9.77 -18.86 3.22
C GLU A 136 8.77 -18.01 4.00
N ARG A 137 9.26 -17.12 4.87
CA ARG A 137 8.41 -16.18 5.59
C ARG A 137 7.75 -15.15 4.67
N GLU A 138 8.47 -14.62 3.68
CA GLU A 138 7.88 -13.68 2.72
C GLU A 138 6.90 -14.39 1.78
N LEU A 139 7.13 -15.65 1.45
CA LEU A 139 6.19 -16.48 0.70
C LEU A 139 4.87 -16.67 1.48
N MET A 140 4.94 -17.06 2.76
CA MET A 140 3.75 -17.16 3.63
C MET A 140 3.00 -15.83 3.75
N ARG A 141 3.71 -14.71 3.81
CA ARG A 141 3.09 -13.38 3.82
C ARG A 141 2.39 -13.06 2.52
N THR A 142 2.96 -13.45 1.39
CA THR A 142 2.34 -13.27 0.08
C THR A 142 1.05 -14.07 -0.02
N GLU A 143 1.05 -15.34 0.42
CA GLU A 143 -0.15 -16.17 0.47
C GLU A 143 -1.23 -15.57 1.36
N ALA A 144 -0.86 -15.06 2.54
CA ALA A 144 -1.79 -14.42 3.45
C ALA A 144 -2.41 -13.14 2.82
N ALA A 145 -1.58 -12.32 2.15
CA ALA A 145 -2.06 -11.12 1.46
C ALA A 145 -3.04 -11.46 0.34
N LEU A 146 -2.77 -12.48 -0.48
CA LEU A 146 -3.68 -12.94 -1.53
C LEU A 146 -5.03 -13.39 -0.96
N GLN A 147 -5.03 -14.17 0.13
CA GLN A 147 -6.27 -14.61 0.80
C GLN A 147 -7.06 -13.42 1.39
N GLU A 148 -6.38 -12.38 1.87
CA GLU A 148 -7.04 -11.17 2.35
C GLU A 148 -7.62 -10.34 1.20
N MET A 149 -6.94 -10.28 0.05
CA MET A 149 -7.46 -9.65 -1.17
C MET A 149 -8.77 -10.30 -1.62
N ASP A 150 -8.81 -11.64 -1.71
CA ASP A 150 -10.01 -12.37 -2.11
C ASP A 150 -11.18 -12.09 -1.15
N ARG A 151 -10.93 -12.15 0.16
CA ARG A 151 -11.96 -11.83 1.17
C ARG A 151 -12.45 -10.38 1.11
N ALA A 152 -11.55 -9.44 0.81
CA ALA A 152 -11.91 -8.03 0.66
C ALA A 152 -12.80 -7.80 -0.57
N VAL A 153 -12.52 -8.50 -1.67
CA VAL A 153 -13.37 -8.48 -2.89
C VAL A 153 -14.75 -9.05 -2.57
N GLU A 154 -14.84 -10.22 -1.92
CA GLU A 154 -16.10 -10.84 -1.53
C GLU A 154 -16.94 -9.87 -0.67
N THR A 155 -16.32 -9.24 0.33
CA THR A 155 -16.99 -8.28 1.21
C THR A 155 -17.54 -7.08 0.44
N LEU A 156 -16.77 -6.51 -0.50
CA LEU A 156 -17.24 -5.38 -1.33
C LEU A 156 -18.38 -5.79 -2.26
N LEU A 157 -18.32 -6.98 -2.86
CA LEU A 157 -19.40 -7.50 -3.71
C LEU A 157 -20.69 -7.71 -2.93
N GLU A 158 -20.62 -8.25 -1.71
CA GLU A 158 -21.78 -8.41 -0.82
C GLU A 158 -22.40 -7.05 -0.46
N GLN A 159 -21.59 -6.04 -0.14
CA GLN A 159 -22.05 -4.69 0.16
C GLN A 159 -22.77 -4.05 -1.02
N LEU A 160 -22.16 -4.09 -2.21
CA LEU A 160 -22.75 -3.55 -3.44
C LEU A 160 -24.06 -4.26 -3.83
N THR A 161 -24.11 -5.56 -3.65
CA THR A 161 -25.34 -6.34 -3.90
C THR A 161 -26.45 -5.95 -2.93
N ALA A 162 -26.11 -5.74 -1.66
CA ALA A 162 -27.08 -5.32 -0.64
C ALA A 162 -27.63 -3.90 -0.92
N GLU A 163 -26.77 -2.96 -1.33
CA GLU A 163 -27.15 -1.59 -1.71
C GLU A 163 -28.07 -1.60 -2.92
N THR A 164 -27.72 -2.33 -3.97
CA THR A 164 -28.54 -2.47 -5.19
C THR A 164 -29.93 -3.05 -4.88
N ASN A 165 -30.04 -4.05 -4.01
CA ASN A 165 -31.29 -4.65 -3.61
C ASN A 165 -32.17 -3.68 -2.76
N MET A 166 -31.58 -2.77 -2.00
CA MET A 166 -32.31 -1.76 -1.26
C MET A 166 -32.89 -0.65 -2.17
N GLU A 167 -32.18 -0.29 -3.24
CA GLU A 167 -32.63 0.71 -4.22
C GLU A 167 -33.71 0.17 -5.17
N THR A 168 -33.66 -1.13 -5.50
CA THR A 168 -34.63 -1.80 -6.42
C THR A 168 -36.00 -2.07 -5.82
N THR A 169 -36.22 -1.90 -4.53
CA THR A 169 -37.59 -2.00 -3.95
C THR A 169 -38.52 -0.87 -4.42
N GLY A 170 -38.04 0.06 -5.29
CA GLY A 170 -38.81 1.19 -5.82
C GLY A 170 -38.91 1.29 -7.34
N SER A 171 -38.25 0.44 -8.14
CA SER A 171 -38.26 0.55 -9.63
C SER A 171 -38.04 -0.80 -10.29
N GLU A 172 -38.97 -1.22 -11.17
CA GLU A 172 -38.80 -2.35 -12.08
C GLU A 172 -37.79 -1.98 -13.18
N THR A 173 -36.77 -2.84 -13.37
CA THR A 173 -35.72 -2.81 -14.40
C THR A 173 -34.41 -2.11 -14.02
N SER A 174 -33.56 -2.76 -13.26
CA SER A 174 -32.12 -2.47 -13.27
C SER A 174 -31.38 -3.53 -14.06
N GLU A 175 -30.53 -3.11 -15.02
CA GLU A 175 -29.57 -4.03 -15.65
C GLU A 175 -28.60 -4.58 -14.58
N PRO A 176 -28.14 -5.84 -14.73
CA PRO A 176 -27.18 -6.40 -13.78
C PRO A 176 -25.89 -5.57 -13.75
N LEU A 177 -25.47 -5.14 -12.57
CA LEU A 177 -24.23 -4.41 -12.37
C LEU A 177 -23.05 -5.31 -12.75
N THR A 178 -22.34 -4.97 -13.82
CA THR A 178 -21.11 -5.65 -14.21
C THR A 178 -19.92 -4.96 -13.54
N ILE A 179 -19.20 -5.67 -12.67
CA ILE A 179 -18.03 -5.16 -11.96
C ILE A 179 -16.79 -5.90 -12.46
N ASP A 180 -15.82 -5.16 -12.96
CA ASP A 180 -14.50 -5.70 -13.31
C ASP A 180 -13.62 -5.78 -12.06
N ILE A 181 -12.90 -6.90 -11.89
CA ILE A 181 -12.06 -7.18 -10.72
C ILE A 181 -10.63 -7.34 -11.18
N GLN A 182 -9.72 -6.53 -10.61
CA GLN A 182 -8.29 -6.62 -10.88
C GLN A 182 -7.50 -6.89 -9.60
N HIS A 183 -6.52 -7.80 -9.67
CA HIS A 183 -5.58 -8.11 -8.60
C HIS A 183 -4.21 -7.54 -8.94
N ILE A 184 -3.69 -6.67 -8.08
CA ILE A 184 -2.40 -6.00 -8.25
C ILE A 184 -1.46 -6.39 -7.10
N PRO A 185 -0.39 -7.17 -7.37
CA PRO A 185 0.64 -7.41 -6.37
C PRO A 185 1.50 -6.16 -6.16
N VAL A 186 1.74 -5.80 -4.90
CA VAL A 186 2.63 -4.70 -4.50
C VAL A 186 3.89 -5.30 -3.88
N THR A 187 5.04 -5.18 -4.58
CA THR A 187 6.32 -5.75 -4.14
C THR A 187 7.47 -4.77 -4.30
#